data_ab479e123343fccfbd5f1fbe7472e65b
#
_entry.id   ab479e123343fccfbd5f1fbe7472e65b
#
_cell.length_a   1.000
_cell.length_b   1.000
_cell.length_c   1.000
_cell.angle_alpha   90.00
_cell.angle_beta   90.00
_cell.angle_gamma   90.00
#
_symmetry.space_group_name_H-M   'P 1'
#
loop_
_entity.id
_entity.type
_entity.pdbx_description
1 polymer ?
#
loop_
_entity_poly.entity_id
_entity_poly.type
_entity_poly.pdbx_seq_one_letter_code
_entity_poly.pdbx_strand_id
1 'polypeptide(L)'
;MSAIASGEITIETAMPIEDLQELSMEIKKNSHAVILIKGFISQEIGEEALFVPMENAGLKVWTGDKLLFRGLISKVQLIQEGQGYQIFIQGISNTIQIDYEKKNRTFQNSSSTYQEVMREVLKDTPGAGLNFCANDEKIGSPLYQIEETDWEFIKRLASHLKTAIIPTSLTERSEITVGLPEGRVHNQDSLDAYGESVWFDKEKRTFCRSIRAYEDLTLGERIQWEGLTLTVTEKSCRLEKGLLCFTYRLAAKGGFLTKRYENPEALGRL
;
A
#
# COMPACT_ATOMS: atom_id res chain seq x y z
N MET A 1 -23.49 4.11 5.25
CA MET A 1 -22.55 4.48 6.34
C MET A 1 -22.35 5.98 6.28
N SER A 2 -22.14 6.65 7.42
CA SER A 2 -21.87 8.09 7.44
C SER A 2 -20.44 8.37 7.04
N ALA A 3 -20.20 9.56 6.45
CA ALA A 3 -18.86 10.05 6.20
C ALA A 3 -18.06 10.13 7.51
N ILE A 4 -16.78 9.78 7.49
CA ILE A 4 -15.88 9.79 8.66
C ILE A 4 -15.42 11.21 8.89
N ALA A 5 -15.72 11.78 10.07
CA ALA A 5 -15.26 13.10 10.46
C ALA A 5 -13.84 13.08 11.04
N SER A 6 -13.13 14.20 10.95
CA SER A 6 -11.77 14.33 11.50
C SER A 6 -11.67 13.98 13.00
N GLY A 7 -12.72 14.27 13.77
CA GLY A 7 -12.81 13.93 15.20
C GLY A 7 -12.94 12.42 15.50
N GLU A 8 -13.23 11.60 14.49
CA GLU A 8 -13.27 10.13 14.60
C GLU A 8 -11.93 9.48 14.23
N ILE A 9 -10.92 10.29 13.83
CA ILE A 9 -9.58 9.81 13.47
C ILE A 9 -8.69 9.83 14.71
N THR A 10 -8.17 8.68 15.07
CA THR A 10 -7.19 8.53 16.16
C THR A 10 -5.84 8.10 15.60
N ILE A 11 -4.77 8.77 16.03
CA ILE A 11 -3.40 8.50 15.61
C ILE A 11 -2.59 8.03 16.81
N GLU A 12 -2.13 6.78 16.76
CA GLU A 12 -1.22 6.20 17.75
C GLU A 12 0.21 6.30 17.23
N THR A 13 1.01 7.10 17.89
CA THR A 13 2.43 7.33 17.56
C THR A 13 3.19 7.72 18.84
N ALA A 14 4.51 7.66 18.79
CA ALA A 14 5.38 8.11 19.88
C ALA A 14 5.26 9.63 20.17
N MET A 15 4.69 10.39 19.24
CA MET A 15 4.44 11.84 19.37
C MET A 15 2.94 12.10 19.20
N PRO A 16 2.17 12.22 20.29
CA PRO A 16 0.74 12.42 20.21
C PRO A 16 0.40 13.74 19.53
N ILE A 17 -0.45 13.66 18.51
CA ILE A 17 -0.92 14.82 17.73
C ILE A 17 -2.17 15.37 18.42
N GLU A 18 -2.16 16.66 18.78
CA GLU A 18 -3.26 17.33 19.49
C GLU A 18 -4.32 17.87 18.52
N ASP A 19 -3.88 18.39 17.37
CA ASP A 19 -4.77 18.92 16.34
C ASP A 19 -4.35 18.42 14.96
N LEU A 20 -5.20 17.58 14.37
CA LEU A 20 -4.98 17.01 13.03
C LEU A 20 -5.42 17.99 11.96
N GLN A 21 -4.47 18.47 11.16
CA GLN A 21 -4.70 19.41 10.06
C GLN A 21 -4.92 18.73 8.71
N GLU A 22 -4.02 17.83 8.38
CA GLU A 22 -4.05 17.11 7.11
C GLU A 22 -3.74 15.61 7.33
N LEU A 23 -4.45 14.78 6.60
CA LEU A 23 -4.16 13.36 6.48
C LEU A 23 -4.38 12.96 5.03
N SER A 24 -3.40 12.25 4.48
CA SER A 24 -3.57 11.57 3.19
C SER A 24 -2.88 10.22 3.21
N MET A 25 -3.46 9.24 2.54
CA MET A 25 -2.92 7.89 2.42
C MET A 25 -3.05 7.41 0.97
N GLU A 26 -2.09 6.59 0.56
CA GLU A 26 -2.09 5.99 -0.76
C GLU A 26 -1.67 4.52 -0.70
N ILE A 27 -2.45 3.65 -1.34
CA ILE A 27 -2.17 2.23 -1.52
C ILE A 27 -2.24 1.92 -3.01
N LYS A 28 -1.09 1.64 -3.60
CA LYS A 28 -0.93 1.31 -5.02
C LYS A 28 -0.22 -0.02 -5.20
N LYS A 29 -0.49 -0.66 -6.33
CA LYS A 29 0.28 -1.83 -6.77
C LYS A 29 1.76 -1.50 -6.93
N ASN A 30 2.62 -2.46 -6.61
CA ASN A 30 4.08 -2.39 -6.78
C ASN A 30 4.78 -1.26 -6.01
N SER A 31 4.11 -0.68 -5.01
CA SER A 31 4.63 0.37 -4.14
C SER A 31 4.23 0.07 -2.70
N HIS A 32 5.03 0.45 -1.72
CA HIS A 32 4.61 0.41 -0.33
C HIS A 32 3.45 1.38 -0.11
N ALA A 33 2.57 1.06 0.84
CA ALA A 33 1.53 2.00 1.25
C ALA A 33 2.17 3.14 2.06
N VAL A 34 1.75 4.36 1.79
CA VAL A 34 2.28 5.58 2.43
C VAL A 34 1.14 6.38 3.02
N ILE A 35 1.37 6.94 4.20
CA ILE A 35 0.48 7.90 4.84
C ILE A 35 1.26 9.17 5.19
N LEU A 36 0.65 10.32 4.96
CA LEU A 36 1.17 11.64 5.32
C LEU A 36 0.21 12.28 6.31
N ILE A 37 0.75 12.76 7.40
CA ILE A 37 0.01 13.39 8.48
C ILE A 37 0.67 14.74 8.79
N LYS A 38 -0.16 15.76 8.92
CA LYS A 38 0.24 17.09 9.39
C LYS A 38 -0.67 17.50 10.54
N GLY A 39 -0.10 18.02 11.60
CA GLY A 39 -0.84 18.46 12.76
C GLY A 39 -0.05 19.41 13.63
N PHE A 40 -0.63 19.75 14.78
CA PHE A 40 0.03 20.52 15.83
C PHE A 40 0.24 19.68 17.07
N ILE A 41 1.33 19.96 17.77
CA ILE A 41 1.67 19.44 19.09
C ILE A 41 2.08 20.60 19.99
N SER A 42 1.89 20.48 21.30
CA SER A 42 2.31 21.48 22.26
C SER A 42 3.84 21.64 22.30
N GLN A 43 4.30 22.73 22.91
CA GLN A 43 5.73 22.98 23.08
C GLN A 43 6.40 21.86 23.88
N GLU A 44 5.79 21.41 24.97
CA GLU A 44 6.31 20.35 25.83
C GLU A 44 6.54 19.04 25.06
N ILE A 45 5.52 18.59 24.31
CA ILE A 45 5.62 17.39 23.46
C ILE A 45 6.67 17.59 22.36
N GLY A 46 6.75 18.77 21.75
CA GLY A 46 7.72 19.05 20.70
C GLY A 46 9.16 19.01 21.17
N GLU A 47 9.44 19.52 22.37
CA GLU A 47 10.77 19.48 22.97
C GLU A 47 11.17 18.03 23.36
N GLU A 48 10.25 17.25 23.90
CA GLU A 48 10.48 15.83 24.22
C GLU A 48 10.68 15.00 22.94
N ALA A 49 9.93 15.28 21.88
CA ALA A 49 9.96 14.55 20.61
C ALA A 49 11.35 14.56 19.95
N LEU A 50 12.17 15.62 20.21
CA LEU A 50 13.55 15.68 19.68
C LEU A 50 14.45 14.57 20.23
N PHE A 51 14.09 13.97 21.35
CA PHE A 51 14.85 12.90 22.00
C PHE A 51 14.24 11.51 21.86
N VAL A 52 13.07 11.39 21.22
CA VAL A 52 12.39 10.08 21.00
C VAL A 52 13.15 9.28 19.95
N PRO A 53 13.54 8.02 20.25
CA PRO A 53 14.13 7.15 19.24
C PRO A 53 13.12 6.85 18.14
N MET A 54 13.46 7.22 16.89
CA MET A 54 12.57 7.02 15.73
C MET A 54 12.84 5.71 14.99
N GLU A 55 13.89 4.99 15.31
CA GLU A 55 14.20 3.72 14.68
C GLU A 55 13.07 2.71 14.94
N ASN A 56 12.41 2.27 13.86
CA ASN A 56 11.25 1.38 13.92
C ASN A 56 10.03 1.90 14.72
N ALA A 57 9.93 3.22 14.89
CA ALA A 57 8.76 3.79 15.56
C ALA A 57 7.47 3.44 14.81
N GLY A 58 6.53 2.81 15.51
CA GLY A 58 5.25 2.40 14.96
C GLY A 58 4.30 3.57 14.74
N LEU A 59 3.45 3.43 13.73
CA LEU A 59 2.36 4.36 13.44
C LEU A 59 1.08 3.56 13.17
N LYS A 60 -0.01 3.91 13.87
CA LYS A 60 -1.35 3.40 13.57
C LYS A 60 -2.31 4.57 13.41
N VAL A 61 -3.23 4.42 12.49
CA VAL A 61 -4.32 5.38 12.27
C VAL A 61 -5.64 4.63 12.27
N TRP A 62 -6.56 5.06 13.10
CA TRP A 62 -7.89 4.49 13.28
C TRP A 62 -8.96 5.47 12.80
N THR A 63 -10.09 4.93 12.35
CA THR A 63 -11.33 5.65 12.06
C THR A 63 -12.45 4.99 12.87
N GLY A 64 -12.80 5.61 14.00
CA GLY A 64 -13.59 4.90 15.03
C GLY A 64 -12.86 3.63 15.46
N ASP A 65 -13.54 2.49 15.38
CA ASP A 65 -12.99 1.17 15.76
C ASP A 65 -12.26 0.46 14.60
N LYS A 66 -12.21 1.06 13.40
CA LYS A 66 -11.60 0.45 12.22
C LYS A 66 -10.16 0.95 12.03
N LEU A 67 -9.20 0.04 11.92
CA LEU A 67 -7.83 0.37 11.56
C LEU A 67 -7.79 0.80 10.09
N LEU A 68 -7.30 2.02 9.83
CA LEU A 68 -7.11 2.57 8.49
C LEU A 68 -5.68 2.32 7.96
N PHE A 69 -4.68 2.46 8.84
CA PHE A 69 -3.28 2.29 8.49
C PHE A 69 -2.47 1.78 9.68
N ARG A 70 -1.51 0.91 9.39
CA ARG A 70 -0.46 0.47 10.31
C ARG A 70 0.85 0.34 9.57
N GLY A 71 1.92 0.88 10.16
CA GLY A 71 3.24 0.86 9.56
C GLY A 71 4.30 1.45 10.48
N LEU A 72 5.39 1.88 9.89
CA LEU A 72 6.54 2.52 10.54
C LEU A 72 6.60 4.00 10.15
N ILE A 73 7.12 4.82 11.03
CA ILE A 73 7.47 6.20 10.71
C ILE A 73 8.73 6.19 9.86
N SER A 74 8.63 6.73 8.64
CA SER A 74 9.77 6.86 7.73
C SER A 74 10.40 8.25 7.75
N LYS A 75 9.63 9.28 8.14
CA LYS A 75 10.12 10.65 8.26
C LYS A 75 9.29 11.43 9.27
N VAL A 76 9.96 12.25 10.06
CA VAL A 76 9.35 13.27 10.92
C VAL A 76 10.02 14.60 10.66
N GLN A 77 9.24 15.66 10.66
CA GLN A 77 9.71 17.04 10.62
C GLN A 77 8.90 17.88 11.60
N LEU A 78 9.59 18.64 12.43
CA LEU A 78 9.02 19.59 13.37
C LEU A 78 9.38 21.00 12.92
N ILE A 79 8.39 21.87 12.92
CA ILE A 79 8.57 23.30 12.63
C ILE A 79 7.99 24.08 13.81
N GLN A 80 8.81 24.86 14.49
CA GLN A 80 8.34 25.69 15.59
C GLN A 80 7.46 26.83 15.07
N GLU A 81 6.25 26.95 15.59
CA GLU A 81 5.30 28.01 15.28
C GLU A 81 4.73 28.59 16.59
N GLY A 82 5.15 29.80 16.94
CA GLY A 82 4.71 30.46 18.19
C GLY A 82 5.11 29.67 19.44
N GLN A 83 4.12 29.23 20.21
CA GLN A 83 4.29 28.46 21.45
C GLN A 83 4.07 26.92 21.23
N GLY A 84 4.18 26.41 19.99
CA GLY A 84 4.01 25.01 19.68
C GLY A 84 4.81 24.62 18.47
N TYR A 85 4.58 23.37 18.03
CA TYR A 85 5.22 22.82 16.84
C TYR A 85 4.19 22.32 15.85
N GLN A 86 4.40 22.65 14.59
CA GLN A 86 3.76 21.93 13.49
C GLN A 86 4.55 20.66 13.22
N ILE A 87 3.88 19.52 13.22
CA ILE A 87 4.47 18.22 12.99
C ILE A 87 4.04 17.66 11.63
N PHE A 88 5.00 17.12 10.88
CA PHE A 88 4.79 16.35 9.66
C PHE A 88 5.32 14.94 9.86
N ILE A 89 4.46 13.93 9.69
CA ILE A 89 4.83 12.51 9.78
C ILE A 89 4.57 11.86 8.44
N GLN A 90 5.55 11.16 7.94
CA GLN A 90 5.39 10.19 6.86
C GLN A 90 5.48 8.79 7.44
N GLY A 91 4.40 8.01 7.29
CA GLY A 91 4.36 6.59 7.59
C GLY A 91 4.47 5.75 6.32
N ILE A 92 5.06 4.57 6.45
CA ILE A 92 5.20 3.57 5.39
C ILE A 92 4.76 2.21 5.93
N SER A 93 4.10 1.39 5.11
CA SER A 93 3.67 0.05 5.51
C SER A 93 4.85 -0.83 5.94
N ASN A 94 4.60 -1.81 6.82
CA ASN A 94 5.64 -2.72 7.32
C ASN A 94 6.32 -3.54 6.20
N THR A 95 5.75 -3.56 5.00
CA THR A 95 6.36 -4.17 3.82
C THR A 95 7.71 -3.56 3.44
N ILE A 96 8.05 -2.37 3.95
CA ILE A 96 9.39 -1.77 3.75
C ILE A 96 10.50 -2.66 4.32
N GLN A 97 10.21 -3.49 5.33
CA GLN A 97 11.20 -4.37 5.96
C GLN A 97 11.77 -5.43 4.99
N ILE A 98 11.03 -5.79 3.95
CA ILE A 98 11.51 -6.71 2.89
C ILE A 98 12.20 -5.97 1.73
N ASP A 99 12.36 -4.65 1.85
CA ASP A 99 12.99 -3.77 0.84
C ASP A 99 14.26 -3.07 1.34
N TYR A 100 14.80 -3.48 2.48
CA TYR A 100 15.99 -2.82 3.04
C TYR A 100 17.30 -3.35 2.46
N GLU A 101 17.40 -4.67 2.25
CA GLU A 101 18.66 -5.32 1.97
C GLU A 101 18.66 -6.00 0.60
N LYS A 102 19.66 -5.67 -0.22
CA LYS A 102 19.89 -6.34 -1.50
C LYS A 102 20.57 -7.68 -1.28
N LYS A 103 20.12 -8.69 -2.02
CA LYS A 103 20.57 -10.07 -1.86
C LYS A 103 20.97 -10.69 -3.19
N ASN A 104 21.78 -11.75 -3.08
CA ASN A 104 22.22 -12.57 -4.21
C ASN A 104 21.83 -14.03 -3.93
N ARG A 105 20.86 -14.57 -4.66
CA ARG A 105 20.36 -15.96 -4.51
C ARG A 105 20.08 -16.58 -5.86
N THR A 106 20.10 -17.92 -5.89
CA THR A 106 19.78 -18.71 -7.08
C THR A 106 18.73 -19.77 -6.76
N PHE A 107 17.70 -19.85 -7.57
CA PHE A 107 16.63 -20.85 -7.48
C PHE A 107 16.72 -21.74 -8.72
N GLN A 108 17.33 -22.92 -8.57
CA GLN A 108 17.70 -23.79 -9.70
C GLN A 108 16.64 -24.83 -10.05
N ASN A 109 15.75 -25.20 -9.09
CA ASN A 109 14.72 -26.22 -9.32
C ASN A 109 13.63 -25.69 -10.24
N SER A 110 13.74 -25.93 -11.53
CA SER A 110 12.77 -25.50 -12.55
C SER A 110 11.36 -26.10 -12.37
N SER A 111 11.19 -27.10 -11.51
CA SER A 111 9.88 -27.67 -11.17
C SER A 111 9.16 -26.92 -10.06
N SER A 112 9.88 -26.06 -9.31
CA SER A 112 9.28 -25.20 -8.31
C SER A 112 8.32 -24.18 -8.95
N THR A 113 7.32 -23.78 -8.19
CA THR A 113 6.39 -22.74 -8.64
C THR A 113 6.85 -21.36 -8.22
N TYR A 114 6.31 -20.31 -8.84
CA TYR A 114 6.58 -18.93 -8.44
C TYR A 114 6.18 -18.67 -6.98
N GLN A 115 5.06 -19.22 -6.53
CA GLN A 115 4.61 -19.10 -5.15
C GLN A 115 5.61 -19.72 -4.16
N GLU A 116 6.14 -20.91 -4.48
CA GLU A 116 7.15 -21.59 -3.65
C GLU A 116 8.43 -20.73 -3.53
N VAL A 117 8.92 -20.21 -4.66
CA VAL A 117 10.10 -19.34 -4.66
C VAL A 117 9.85 -18.06 -3.84
N MET A 118 8.73 -17.39 -4.03
CA MET A 118 8.41 -16.18 -3.27
C MET A 118 8.30 -16.46 -1.75
N ARG A 119 7.73 -17.60 -1.36
CA ARG A 119 7.68 -18.00 0.05
C ARG A 119 9.07 -18.28 0.63
N GLU A 120 9.94 -18.89 -0.17
CA GLU A 120 11.33 -19.14 0.24
C GLU A 120 12.08 -17.83 0.47
N VAL A 121 11.93 -16.87 -0.44
CA VAL A 121 12.52 -15.52 -0.33
C VAL A 121 12.12 -14.82 0.97
N LEU A 122 10.86 -14.92 1.36
CA LEU A 122 10.31 -14.23 2.54
C LEU A 122 10.71 -14.85 3.88
N LYS A 123 11.25 -16.08 3.90
CA LYS A 123 11.68 -16.75 5.16
C LYS A 123 12.75 -16.00 5.92
N ASP A 124 13.58 -15.23 5.23
CA ASP A 124 14.67 -14.48 5.85
C ASP A 124 14.21 -13.21 6.58
N THR A 125 12.98 -12.76 6.30
CA THR A 125 12.41 -11.59 6.98
C THR A 125 11.42 -12.04 8.07
N PRO A 126 11.72 -11.85 9.35
CA PRO A 126 10.85 -12.24 10.45
C PRO A 126 9.44 -11.64 10.30
N GLY A 127 8.43 -12.49 10.40
CA GLY A 127 7.04 -12.06 10.30
C GLY A 127 6.57 -11.69 8.88
N ALA A 128 7.40 -11.85 7.85
CA ALA A 128 6.93 -11.66 6.47
C ALA A 128 5.90 -12.71 6.07
N GLY A 129 4.91 -12.29 5.27
CA GLY A 129 3.82 -13.14 4.82
C GLY A 129 3.49 -12.95 3.34
N LEU A 130 2.98 -14.01 2.72
CA LEU A 130 2.55 -14.02 1.33
C LEU A 130 1.10 -14.49 1.21
N ASN A 131 0.24 -13.60 0.76
CA ASN A 131 -1.09 -13.93 0.25
C ASN A 131 -1.01 -14.05 -1.27
N PHE A 132 -1.23 -15.26 -1.82
CA PHE A 132 -1.07 -15.50 -3.25
C PHE A 132 -2.42 -15.67 -3.93
N CYS A 133 -2.82 -14.70 -4.73
CA CYS A 133 -4.09 -14.60 -5.44
C CYS A 133 -3.94 -14.69 -6.98
N ALA A 134 -2.74 -14.95 -7.48
CA ALA A 134 -2.49 -15.14 -8.90
C ALA A 134 -2.63 -16.61 -9.33
N ASN A 135 -2.73 -16.85 -10.62
CA ASN A 135 -2.55 -18.22 -11.14
C ASN A 135 -1.06 -18.58 -11.01
N ASP A 136 -0.78 -19.66 -10.29
CA ASP A 136 0.57 -20.14 -10.08
C ASP A 136 1.08 -20.96 -11.26
N GLU A 137 2.34 -20.82 -11.58
CA GLU A 137 3.01 -21.54 -12.67
C GLU A 137 4.38 -22.02 -12.19
N LYS A 138 4.92 -23.06 -12.87
CA LYS A 138 6.30 -23.48 -12.65
C LYS A 138 7.26 -22.43 -13.21
N ILE A 139 8.39 -22.22 -12.54
CA ILE A 139 9.40 -21.24 -13.01
C ILE A 139 10.03 -21.65 -14.34
N GLY A 140 10.07 -22.95 -14.67
CA GLY A 140 10.51 -23.49 -15.96
C GLY A 140 12.00 -23.36 -16.26
N SER A 141 12.68 -22.37 -15.69
CA SER A 141 14.11 -22.11 -15.82
C SER A 141 14.66 -21.53 -14.52
N PRO A 142 15.96 -21.63 -14.23
CA PRO A 142 16.56 -21.05 -13.04
C PRO A 142 16.26 -19.56 -12.92
N LEU A 143 15.98 -19.10 -11.69
CA LEU A 143 15.80 -17.71 -11.36
C LEU A 143 16.95 -17.20 -10.52
N TYR A 144 17.36 -15.98 -10.78
CA TYR A 144 18.46 -15.31 -10.10
C TYR A 144 17.97 -14.02 -9.48
N GLN A 145 18.18 -13.84 -8.17
CA GLN A 145 18.10 -12.57 -7.49
C GLN A 145 19.52 -12.02 -7.41
N ILE A 146 19.82 -10.91 -8.09
CA ILE A 146 21.15 -10.32 -8.14
C ILE A 146 21.03 -8.83 -7.86
N GLU A 147 21.65 -8.36 -6.76
CA GLU A 147 21.58 -6.96 -6.32
C GLU A 147 20.14 -6.42 -6.25
N GLU A 148 19.20 -7.28 -5.91
CA GLU A 148 17.79 -6.94 -5.70
C GLU A 148 17.40 -7.16 -4.23
N THR A 149 16.53 -6.30 -3.71
CA THR A 149 15.84 -6.55 -2.45
C THR A 149 14.82 -7.68 -2.62
N ASP A 150 14.31 -8.22 -1.52
CA ASP A 150 13.25 -9.24 -1.59
C ASP A 150 11.97 -8.67 -2.20
N TRP A 151 11.65 -7.40 -1.93
CA TRP A 151 10.53 -6.68 -2.55
C TRP A 151 10.71 -6.54 -4.06
N GLU A 152 11.87 -6.08 -4.53
CA GLU A 152 12.16 -5.91 -5.96
C GLU A 152 12.10 -7.24 -6.69
N PHE A 153 12.67 -8.31 -6.10
CA PHE A 153 12.65 -9.64 -6.68
C PHE A 153 11.23 -10.19 -6.79
N ILE A 154 10.42 -10.16 -5.71
CA ILE A 154 9.04 -10.64 -5.73
C ILE A 154 8.19 -9.82 -6.70
N LYS A 155 8.37 -8.50 -6.75
CA LYS A 155 7.73 -7.63 -7.75
C LYS A 155 8.04 -8.06 -9.18
N ARG A 156 9.30 -8.40 -9.46
CA ARG A 156 9.73 -8.94 -10.76
C ARG A 156 9.08 -10.29 -11.05
N LEU A 157 9.07 -11.22 -10.10
CA LEU A 157 8.42 -12.53 -10.25
C LEU A 157 6.90 -12.40 -10.49
N ALA A 158 6.22 -11.50 -9.78
CA ALA A 158 4.81 -11.21 -10.02
C ALA A 158 4.56 -10.72 -11.45
N SER A 159 5.47 -9.93 -12.01
CA SER A 159 5.39 -9.45 -13.39
C SER A 159 5.49 -10.58 -14.43
N HIS A 160 6.23 -11.66 -14.13
CA HIS A 160 6.29 -12.86 -14.98
C HIS A 160 4.92 -13.55 -15.06
N LEU A 161 4.15 -13.51 -13.99
CA LEU A 161 2.75 -13.98 -13.94
C LEU A 161 1.75 -12.94 -14.46
N LYS A 162 2.24 -11.85 -15.10
CA LYS A 162 1.44 -10.74 -15.63
C LYS A 162 0.58 -10.05 -14.57
N THR A 163 1.02 -10.07 -13.32
CA THR A 163 0.33 -9.47 -12.18
C THR A 163 1.23 -8.49 -11.41
N ALA A 164 0.75 -8.00 -10.30
CA ALA A 164 1.44 -7.04 -9.44
C ALA A 164 1.42 -7.50 -7.98
N ILE A 165 2.21 -6.87 -7.15
CA ILE A 165 2.16 -7.00 -5.69
C ILE A 165 1.42 -5.83 -5.07
N ILE A 166 0.72 -6.10 -3.97
CA ILE A 166 -0.03 -5.13 -3.17
C ILE A 166 0.52 -5.18 -1.75
N PRO A 167 0.89 -4.03 -1.15
CA PRO A 167 1.29 -3.99 0.24
C PRO A 167 0.07 -4.14 1.14
N THR A 168 0.21 -4.82 2.27
CA THR A 168 -0.76 -4.77 3.36
C THR A 168 -0.35 -3.65 4.33
N SER A 169 -1.29 -2.77 4.67
CA SER A 169 -1.09 -1.66 5.59
C SER A 169 -1.96 -1.77 6.85
N LEU A 170 -2.45 -2.98 7.17
CA LEU A 170 -3.36 -3.22 8.29
C LEU A 170 -2.82 -4.24 9.29
N THR A 171 -1.61 -4.78 9.08
CA THR A 171 -1.00 -5.79 9.96
C THR A 171 0.36 -5.35 10.47
N GLU A 172 0.81 -5.95 11.57
CA GLU A 172 2.18 -5.79 12.07
C GLU A 172 3.21 -6.48 11.19
N ARG A 173 2.75 -7.44 10.40
CA ARG A 173 3.60 -8.26 9.56
C ARG A 173 3.94 -7.55 8.27
N SER A 174 5.11 -7.87 7.72
CA SER A 174 5.50 -7.46 6.36
C SER A 174 4.79 -8.34 5.33
N GLU A 175 3.47 -8.21 5.25
CA GLU A 175 2.63 -9.05 4.41
C GLU A 175 2.39 -8.41 3.05
N ILE A 176 2.57 -9.21 1.99
CA ILE A 176 2.28 -8.81 0.61
C ILE A 176 1.24 -9.72 -0.01
N THR A 177 0.42 -9.16 -0.90
CA THR A 177 -0.50 -9.92 -1.74
C THR A 177 0.02 -9.90 -3.17
N VAL A 178 0.18 -11.08 -3.78
CA VAL A 178 0.51 -11.24 -5.21
C VAL A 178 -0.77 -11.51 -5.98
N GLY A 179 -1.07 -10.62 -6.93
CA GLY A 179 -2.35 -10.66 -7.64
C GLY A 179 -3.43 -9.83 -6.95
N LEU A 180 -4.62 -9.85 -7.52
CA LEU A 180 -5.78 -9.12 -7.03
C LEU A 180 -6.66 -10.05 -6.20
N PRO A 181 -6.84 -9.80 -4.89
CA PRO A 181 -7.73 -10.62 -4.08
C PRO A 181 -9.17 -10.51 -4.57
N GLU A 182 -9.95 -11.55 -4.37
CA GLU A 182 -11.39 -11.51 -4.62
C GLU A 182 -12.11 -10.88 -3.41
N GLY A 183 -12.59 -9.65 -3.60
CA GLY A 183 -13.35 -8.92 -2.59
C GLY A 183 -14.87 -9.03 -2.77
N ARG A 184 -15.58 -8.33 -1.90
CA ARG A 184 -17.06 -8.22 -1.95
C ARG A 184 -17.51 -7.49 -3.21
N VAL A 185 -18.78 -7.70 -3.57
CA VAL A 185 -19.44 -6.97 -4.66
C VAL A 185 -20.39 -5.95 -4.06
N HIS A 186 -20.24 -4.69 -4.48
CA HIS A 186 -21.10 -3.58 -4.09
C HIS A 186 -21.89 -3.10 -5.31
N ASN A 187 -23.10 -2.60 -5.09
CA ASN A 187 -23.84 -1.85 -6.11
C ASN A 187 -23.42 -0.38 -6.05
N GLN A 188 -23.33 0.28 -7.20
CA GLN A 188 -23.00 1.71 -7.25
C GLN A 188 -23.94 2.56 -6.39
N ASP A 189 -25.24 2.23 -6.34
CA ASP A 189 -26.24 2.96 -5.56
C ASP A 189 -26.06 2.80 -4.04
N SER A 190 -25.31 1.79 -3.59
CA SER A 190 -24.98 1.58 -2.17
C SER A 190 -23.74 2.33 -1.71
N LEU A 191 -23.02 2.93 -2.64
CA LEU A 191 -21.83 3.74 -2.35
C LEU A 191 -22.23 5.22 -2.35
N ASP A 192 -21.87 5.94 -1.29
CA ASP A 192 -22.00 7.41 -1.24
C ASP A 192 -20.95 8.06 -2.16
N ALA A 193 -20.98 7.68 -3.46
CA ALA A 193 -20.08 8.23 -4.46
C ALA A 193 -20.54 9.62 -4.90
N TYR A 194 -19.64 10.60 -4.85
CA TYR A 194 -19.95 12.01 -5.16
C TYR A 194 -19.11 12.58 -6.29
N GLY A 195 -18.23 11.78 -6.90
CA GLY A 195 -17.42 12.21 -8.03
C GLY A 195 -16.91 11.04 -8.84
N GLU A 196 -16.83 11.27 -10.15
CA GLU A 196 -16.32 10.30 -11.11
C GLU A 196 -15.40 10.97 -12.12
N SER A 197 -14.37 10.24 -12.56
CA SER A 197 -13.52 10.60 -13.69
C SER A 197 -13.28 9.38 -14.57
N VAL A 198 -13.39 9.56 -15.88
CA VAL A 198 -13.13 8.52 -16.88
C VAL A 198 -12.08 9.03 -17.83
N TRP A 199 -11.05 8.23 -18.11
CA TRP A 199 -10.02 8.57 -19.10
C TRP A 199 -9.55 7.33 -19.85
N PHE A 200 -9.04 7.54 -21.08
CA PHE A 200 -8.42 6.48 -21.85
C PHE A 200 -6.93 6.36 -21.50
N ASP A 201 -6.51 5.19 -21.03
CA ASP A 201 -5.11 4.86 -20.79
C ASP A 201 -4.52 4.25 -22.08
N LYS A 202 -3.65 5.02 -22.74
CA LYS A 202 -3.05 4.62 -24.01
C LYS A 202 -2.11 3.42 -23.89
N GLU A 203 -1.42 3.28 -22.74
CA GLU A 203 -0.51 2.15 -22.51
C GLU A 203 -1.28 0.86 -22.29
N LYS A 204 -2.34 0.91 -21.50
CA LYS A 204 -3.24 -0.22 -21.22
C LYS A 204 -4.26 -0.45 -22.33
N ARG A 205 -4.41 0.49 -23.26
CA ARG A 205 -5.42 0.49 -24.34
C ARG A 205 -6.84 0.26 -23.82
N THR A 206 -7.17 0.86 -22.69
CA THR A 206 -8.48 0.71 -22.04
C THR A 206 -8.92 2.01 -21.38
N PHE A 207 -10.21 2.15 -21.18
CA PHE A 207 -10.75 3.19 -20.33
C PHE A 207 -10.52 2.82 -18.85
N CYS A 208 -9.99 3.77 -18.11
CA CYS A 208 -9.86 3.71 -16.66
C CYS A 208 -10.89 4.63 -16.03
N ARG A 209 -11.34 4.27 -14.85
CA ARG A 209 -12.33 5.03 -14.09
C ARG A 209 -11.82 5.26 -12.67
N SER A 210 -12.11 6.42 -12.14
CA SER A 210 -11.88 6.74 -10.74
C SER A 210 -13.16 7.29 -10.15
N ILE A 211 -13.49 6.83 -8.95
CA ILE A 211 -14.63 7.35 -8.18
C ILE A 211 -14.14 7.95 -6.87
N ARG A 212 -14.89 8.93 -6.37
CA ARG A 212 -14.76 9.47 -5.00
C ARG A 212 -15.98 9.06 -4.17
N ALA A 213 -15.72 8.55 -2.98
CA ALA A 213 -16.76 8.11 -2.06
C ALA A 213 -16.33 8.36 -0.61
N TYR A 214 -17.29 8.34 0.31
CA TYR A 214 -17.01 8.41 1.75
C TYR A 214 -16.82 7.02 2.38
N GLU A 215 -17.22 5.96 1.68
CA GLU A 215 -17.08 4.58 2.16
C GLU A 215 -15.66 4.06 1.96
N ASP A 216 -15.14 3.37 2.98
CA ASP A 216 -13.81 2.76 2.96
C ASP A 216 -13.84 1.36 2.37
N LEU A 217 -13.50 1.26 1.07
CA LEU A 217 -13.34 0.00 0.34
C LEU A 217 -11.89 -0.49 0.38
N THR A 218 -11.72 -1.79 0.19
CA THR A 218 -10.40 -2.43 0.07
C THR A 218 -10.07 -2.81 -1.38
N LEU A 219 -8.77 -2.97 -1.67
CA LEU A 219 -8.33 -3.44 -2.98
C LEU A 219 -8.87 -4.86 -3.24
N GLY A 220 -9.35 -5.08 -4.46
CA GLY A 220 -10.01 -6.33 -4.84
C GLY A 220 -11.53 -6.32 -4.69
N GLU A 221 -12.12 -5.41 -3.91
CA GLU A 221 -13.57 -5.25 -3.89
C GLU A 221 -14.07 -4.83 -5.27
N ARG A 222 -15.27 -5.30 -5.60
CA ARG A 222 -15.88 -5.11 -6.92
C ARG A 222 -17.10 -4.23 -6.81
N ILE A 223 -17.31 -3.42 -7.83
CA ILE A 223 -18.46 -2.50 -7.92
C ILE A 223 -19.22 -2.79 -9.20
N GLN A 224 -20.53 -3.02 -9.08
CA GLN A 224 -21.42 -3.03 -10.23
C GLN A 224 -21.74 -1.59 -10.61
N TRP A 225 -21.18 -1.13 -11.72
CA TRP A 225 -21.27 0.24 -12.19
C TRP A 225 -21.74 0.26 -13.64
N GLU A 226 -22.93 0.82 -13.91
CA GLU A 226 -23.52 0.92 -15.25
C GLU A 226 -23.49 -0.40 -16.05
N GLY A 227 -23.81 -1.51 -15.39
CA GLY A 227 -23.83 -2.84 -16.01
C GLY A 227 -22.45 -3.50 -16.15
N LEU A 228 -21.37 -2.86 -15.71
CA LEU A 228 -20.02 -3.40 -15.70
C LEU A 228 -19.63 -3.81 -14.27
N THR A 229 -18.88 -4.90 -14.16
CA THR A 229 -18.19 -5.26 -12.92
C THR A 229 -16.77 -4.68 -12.94
N LEU A 230 -16.52 -3.68 -12.12
CA LEU A 230 -15.23 -3.04 -11.97
C LEU A 230 -14.60 -3.42 -10.63
N THR A 231 -13.28 -3.52 -10.59
CA THR A 231 -12.51 -3.91 -9.40
C THR A 231 -11.67 -2.75 -8.92
N VAL A 232 -11.65 -2.54 -7.59
CA VAL A 232 -10.79 -1.54 -6.93
C VAL A 232 -9.33 -1.99 -7.04
N THR A 233 -8.53 -1.22 -7.75
CA THR A 233 -7.11 -1.52 -8.03
C THR A 233 -6.12 -0.60 -7.32
N GLU A 234 -6.56 0.59 -6.95
CA GLU A 234 -5.78 1.55 -6.17
C GLU A 234 -6.75 2.29 -5.22
N LYS A 235 -6.24 2.66 -4.08
CA LYS A 235 -6.97 3.41 -3.06
C LYS A 235 -6.12 4.56 -2.58
N SER A 236 -6.72 5.73 -2.48
CA SER A 236 -6.17 6.84 -1.71
C SER A 236 -7.26 7.46 -0.85
N CYS A 237 -6.87 8.11 0.22
CA CYS A 237 -7.79 8.94 0.99
C CYS A 237 -7.13 10.27 1.36
N ARG A 238 -7.96 11.26 1.64
CA ARG A 238 -7.54 12.57 2.10
C ARG A 238 -8.59 13.18 3.03
N LEU A 239 -8.12 13.89 4.03
CA LEU A 239 -8.99 14.72 4.86
C LEU A 239 -9.32 16.02 4.08
N GLU A 240 -10.59 16.20 3.71
CA GLU A 240 -11.08 17.36 2.98
C GLU A 240 -12.23 18.01 3.76
N LYS A 241 -12.06 19.28 4.18
CA LYS A 241 -13.08 20.03 4.94
C LYS A 241 -13.61 19.28 6.18
N GLY A 242 -12.71 18.60 6.89
CA GLY A 242 -13.04 17.85 8.10
C GLY A 242 -13.66 16.47 7.87
N LEU A 243 -13.77 15.99 6.62
CA LEU A 243 -14.26 14.65 6.28
C LEU A 243 -13.18 13.84 5.58
N LEU A 244 -13.11 12.55 5.87
CA LEU A 244 -12.22 11.62 5.18
C LEU A 244 -12.85 11.18 3.87
N CYS A 245 -12.21 11.57 2.77
CA CYS A 245 -12.65 11.31 1.41
C CYS A 245 -11.77 10.26 0.76
N PHE A 246 -12.36 9.21 0.20
CA PHE A 246 -11.64 8.15 -0.51
C PHE A 246 -11.73 8.35 -2.02
N THR A 247 -10.65 8.03 -2.69
CA THR A 247 -10.58 7.96 -4.16
C THR A 247 -10.12 6.57 -4.56
N TYR A 248 -10.89 5.93 -5.42
CA TYR A 248 -10.62 4.59 -5.92
C TYR A 248 -10.35 4.62 -7.41
N ARG A 249 -9.29 3.93 -7.85
CA ARG A 249 -9.11 3.61 -9.25
C ARG A 249 -9.73 2.25 -9.52
N LEU A 250 -10.62 2.22 -10.52
CA LEU A 250 -11.37 1.04 -10.92
C LEU A 250 -10.87 0.53 -12.27
N ALA A 251 -10.82 -0.78 -12.42
CA ALA A 251 -10.49 -1.42 -13.68
C ALA A 251 -11.41 -2.63 -13.93
N ALA A 252 -11.67 -2.93 -15.20
CA ALA A 252 -12.29 -4.18 -15.59
C ALA A 252 -11.34 -5.37 -15.26
N LYS A 253 -11.87 -6.59 -15.28
CA LYS A 253 -11.11 -7.82 -15.07
C LYS A 253 -9.83 -7.81 -15.93
N GLY A 254 -8.67 -7.90 -15.30
CA GLY A 254 -7.35 -7.80 -15.96
C GLY A 254 -6.60 -6.48 -15.71
N GLY A 255 -7.16 -5.54 -14.95
CA GLY A 255 -6.55 -4.23 -14.65
C GLY A 255 -5.18 -4.26 -13.96
N PHE A 256 -4.69 -5.43 -13.55
CA PHE A 256 -3.34 -5.64 -13.02
C PHE A 256 -2.33 -6.17 -14.04
N LEU A 257 -2.64 -6.17 -15.30
CA LEU A 257 -1.65 -6.52 -16.32
C LEU A 257 -0.45 -5.58 -16.20
N THR A 258 0.71 -6.16 -15.94
CA THR A 258 1.98 -5.45 -15.85
C THR A 258 2.91 -5.91 -16.97
N LYS A 259 3.80 -5.01 -17.41
CA LYS A 259 4.93 -5.42 -18.24
C LYS A 259 5.81 -6.38 -17.42
N ARG A 260 6.39 -7.36 -18.10
CA ARG A 260 7.42 -8.21 -17.50
C ARG A 260 8.63 -7.32 -17.14
N TYR A 261 9.05 -7.39 -15.89
CA TYR A 261 10.28 -6.75 -15.43
C TYR A 261 11.45 -7.72 -15.62
N GLU A 262 12.58 -7.19 -16.05
CA GLU A 262 13.82 -7.92 -16.16
C GLU A 262 14.84 -7.30 -15.20
N ASN A 263 15.79 -8.11 -14.74
CA ASN A 263 16.92 -7.60 -13.97
C ASN A 263 18.13 -7.46 -14.90
N PRO A 264 18.58 -6.22 -15.22
CA PRO A 264 19.70 -5.98 -16.11
C PRO A 264 21.01 -6.60 -15.60
N GLU A 265 21.20 -6.64 -14.29
CA GLU A 265 22.40 -7.22 -13.66
C GLU A 265 22.46 -8.74 -13.84
N ALA A 266 21.29 -9.41 -13.82
CA ALA A 266 21.22 -10.85 -14.09
C ALA A 266 21.49 -11.16 -15.56
N LEU A 267 21.01 -10.31 -16.50
CA LEU A 267 21.23 -10.50 -17.93
C LEU A 267 22.68 -10.28 -18.36
N GLY A 268 23.41 -9.39 -17.69
CA GLY A 268 24.81 -9.07 -18.00
C GLY A 268 25.82 -10.10 -17.49
N ARG A 269 25.39 -11.06 -16.65
CA ARG A 269 26.26 -12.09 -16.04
C ARG A 269 26.00 -13.52 -16.54
N LEU A 270 25.07 -13.69 -17.47
CA LEU A 270 24.77 -14.93 -18.20
C LEU A 270 25.46 -14.92 -19.56
#